data_ee3e66ba83ff514a171263f68a9d6d5a
#
_entry.id   ee3e66ba83ff514a171263f68a9d6d5a
#
_cell.length_a   1.000
_cell.length_b   1.000
_cell.length_c   1.000
_cell.angle_alpha   90.00
_cell.angle_beta   90.00
_cell.angle_gamma   90.00
#
_symmetry.space_group_name_H-M   'P 1'
#
loop_
_entity.id
_entity.type
_entity.pdbx_description
1 polymer ?
#
loop_
_entity_poly.entity_id
_entity_poly.type
_entity_poly.pdbx_seq_one_letter_code
_entity_poly.pdbx_strand_id
1 'polypeptide(L)'
;SARNEAAFTAFSNEEAVELTAIAARIIPSDDTPGATEAGVIYFLDNIFGEPQREPQLVMLRDGLRELGLQVATETGAAHFHELTEAQQDELLAQNENTPFFATMRYLTIAGTFSLPEYGGNQNKIGYQIIGFEDRGAWAAPYGYYDADYMEKGE
;
A
#
# COMPACT_ATOMS: atom_id res chain seq x y z
N SER A 1 -7.25 -15.33 -14.17
CA SER A 1 -7.40 -15.35 -15.61
C SER A 1 -6.13 -14.91 -16.27
N ALA A 2 -6.05 -15.19 -17.55
CA ALA A 2 -4.85 -14.82 -18.29
C ALA A 2 -4.61 -13.32 -18.24
N ARG A 3 -5.68 -12.57 -18.27
CA ARG A 3 -5.55 -11.14 -18.20
C ARG A 3 -4.93 -10.69 -16.88
N ASN A 4 -5.32 -11.33 -15.81
CA ASN A 4 -4.76 -10.98 -14.51
C ASN A 4 -3.30 -11.33 -14.45
N GLU A 5 -2.94 -12.46 -15.03
CA GLU A 5 -1.57 -12.87 -14.99
C GLU A 5 -0.67 -11.91 -15.73
N ALA A 6 -1.22 -11.30 -16.76
CA ALA A 6 -0.45 -10.35 -17.55
C ALA A 6 -0.57 -8.93 -17.03
N ALA A 7 -1.31 -8.72 -15.97
CA ALA A 7 -1.63 -7.37 -15.54
C ALA A 7 -0.45 -6.64 -14.90
N PHE A 8 0.52 -7.36 -14.38
CA PHE A 8 1.58 -6.73 -13.62
C PHE A 8 2.91 -6.87 -14.30
N THR A 9 3.69 -5.79 -14.32
CA THR A 9 5.01 -5.80 -14.92
C THR A 9 6.10 -5.67 -13.88
N ALA A 10 5.88 -4.87 -12.84
CA ALA A 10 6.91 -4.68 -11.82
C ALA A 10 6.83 -5.76 -10.75
N PHE A 11 5.65 -6.29 -10.49
CA PHE A 11 5.45 -7.25 -9.42
C PHE A 11 5.00 -8.58 -9.96
N SER A 12 5.40 -9.66 -9.28
CA SER A 12 4.82 -10.96 -9.54
C SER A 12 3.38 -10.97 -9.03
N ASN A 13 2.61 -11.95 -9.48
CA ASN A 13 1.25 -12.09 -9.00
C ASN A 13 1.21 -12.27 -7.49
N GLU A 14 2.15 -13.03 -6.96
CA GLU A 14 2.20 -13.27 -5.54
C GLU A 14 2.49 -11.99 -4.78
N GLU A 15 3.44 -11.20 -5.27
CA GLU A 15 3.73 -9.93 -4.66
C GLU A 15 2.53 -9.01 -4.71
N ALA A 16 1.83 -9.01 -5.84
CA ALA A 16 0.68 -8.13 -6.00
C ALA A 16 -0.43 -8.48 -5.02
N VAL A 17 -0.64 -9.77 -4.78
CA VAL A 17 -1.66 -10.20 -3.84
C VAL A 17 -1.31 -9.72 -2.44
N GLU A 18 -0.05 -9.86 -2.06
CA GLU A 18 0.37 -9.43 -0.73
C GLU A 18 0.25 -7.91 -0.57
N LEU A 19 0.71 -7.17 -1.57
CA LEU A 19 0.62 -5.72 -1.49
C LEU A 19 -0.82 -5.25 -1.46
N THR A 20 -1.69 -5.91 -2.20
CA THR A 20 -3.11 -5.58 -2.18
C THR A 20 -3.69 -5.81 -0.79
N ALA A 21 -3.31 -6.90 -0.15
CA ALA A 21 -3.80 -7.18 1.18
C ALA A 21 -3.32 -6.12 2.18
N ILE A 22 -2.07 -5.71 2.07
CA ILE A 22 -1.54 -4.69 2.98
C ILE A 22 -2.25 -3.36 2.74
N ALA A 23 -2.40 -2.98 1.48
CA ALA A 23 -3.09 -1.72 1.18
C ALA A 23 -4.52 -1.73 1.69
N ALA A 24 -5.17 -2.87 1.64
CA ALA A 24 -6.56 -2.97 2.11
C ALA A 24 -6.67 -2.76 3.62
N ARG A 25 -5.60 -3.05 4.38
CA ARG A 25 -5.65 -2.75 5.80
C ARG A 25 -5.36 -1.30 6.08
N ILE A 26 -4.61 -0.65 5.20
CA ILE A 26 -4.31 0.77 5.38
C ILE A 26 -5.54 1.61 5.07
N ILE A 27 -6.22 1.33 3.96
CA ILE A 27 -7.47 2.00 3.62
C ILE A 27 -8.47 0.93 3.26
N PRO A 28 -9.20 0.43 4.24
CA PRO A 28 -10.11 -0.69 4.00
C PRO A 28 -11.40 -0.28 3.29
N SER A 29 -12.01 -1.26 2.68
CA SER A 29 -13.35 -1.10 2.10
C SER A 29 -14.37 -1.45 3.17
N ASP A 30 -15.29 -0.54 3.43
CA ASP A 30 -16.39 -0.87 4.30
C ASP A 30 -17.62 -0.17 3.71
N ASP A 31 -18.11 0.85 4.35
CA ASP A 31 -19.22 1.60 3.77
C ASP A 31 -18.81 2.37 2.54
N THR A 32 -17.52 2.67 2.43
CA THR A 32 -16.99 3.38 1.27
C THR A 32 -15.92 2.54 0.62
N PRO A 33 -15.63 2.77 -0.65
CA PRO A 33 -14.58 2.05 -1.33
C PRO A 33 -13.21 2.36 -0.74
N GLY A 34 -12.35 1.37 -0.73
CA GLY A 34 -11.01 1.53 -0.19
C GLY A 34 -9.94 1.37 -1.25
N ALA A 35 -8.75 1.00 -0.78
CA ALA A 35 -7.59 0.92 -1.66
C ALA A 35 -7.79 -0.10 -2.78
N THR A 36 -8.43 -1.22 -2.47
CA THR A 36 -8.62 -2.24 -3.47
C THR A 36 -9.48 -1.73 -4.62
N GLU A 37 -10.58 -1.09 -4.30
CA GLU A 37 -11.48 -0.58 -5.34
C GLU A 37 -10.86 0.57 -6.10
N ALA A 38 -9.99 1.31 -5.45
CA ALA A 38 -9.31 2.41 -6.14
C ALA A 38 -8.22 1.91 -7.08
N GLY A 39 -7.89 0.62 -7.01
CA GLY A 39 -6.89 0.08 -7.91
C GLY A 39 -5.48 0.42 -7.52
N VAL A 40 -5.21 0.52 -6.22
CA VAL A 40 -3.89 0.92 -5.76
C VAL A 40 -2.80 0.01 -6.30
N ILE A 41 -3.09 -1.30 -6.42
CA ILE A 41 -2.06 -2.21 -6.90
C ILE A 41 -1.61 -1.87 -8.32
N TYR A 42 -2.53 -1.41 -9.15
CA TYR A 42 -2.17 -1.03 -10.52
C TYR A 42 -1.36 0.26 -10.52
N PHE A 43 -1.70 1.17 -9.63
CA PHE A 43 -0.91 2.37 -9.47
C PHE A 43 0.51 2.03 -9.04
N LEU A 44 0.65 1.12 -8.08
CA LEU A 44 1.97 0.71 -7.62
C LEU A 44 2.77 0.05 -8.75
N ASP A 45 2.13 -0.85 -9.46
CA ASP A 45 2.81 -1.54 -10.53
C ASP A 45 3.28 -0.56 -11.60
N ASN A 46 2.49 0.46 -11.83
CA ASN A 46 2.83 1.45 -12.82
C ASN A 46 4.06 2.29 -12.41
N ILE A 47 4.04 2.81 -11.18
CA ILE A 47 5.15 3.66 -10.79
C ILE A 47 6.43 2.88 -10.58
N PHE A 48 6.34 1.65 -10.14
CA PHE A 48 7.55 0.86 -9.91
C PHE A 48 8.10 0.25 -11.18
N GLY A 49 7.46 0.50 -12.30
CA GLY A 49 8.07 0.21 -13.58
C GLY A 49 9.10 1.25 -13.98
N GLU A 50 9.17 2.37 -13.26
CA GLU A 50 10.11 3.42 -13.59
C GLU A 50 11.49 3.10 -13.04
N PRO A 51 12.54 3.19 -13.86
CA PRO A 51 13.87 2.79 -13.42
C PRO A 51 14.37 3.54 -12.20
N GLN A 52 14.02 4.80 -12.07
CA GLN A 52 14.52 5.59 -10.96
C GLN A 52 13.93 5.14 -9.63
N ARG A 53 12.92 4.31 -9.66
CA ARG A 53 12.32 3.81 -8.42
C ARG A 53 12.87 2.47 -7.99
N GLU A 54 13.88 1.98 -8.67
CA GLU A 54 14.40 0.66 -8.35
C GLU A 54 14.87 0.53 -6.91
N PRO A 55 15.57 1.50 -6.32
CA PRO A 55 15.95 1.34 -4.92
C PRO A 55 14.76 1.20 -4.00
N GLN A 56 13.69 1.91 -4.28
CA GLN A 56 12.49 1.79 -3.48
C GLN A 56 11.81 0.44 -3.70
N LEU A 57 11.85 -0.06 -4.93
CA LEU A 57 11.30 -1.38 -5.21
C LEU A 57 12.05 -2.46 -4.46
N VAL A 58 13.37 -2.36 -4.41
CA VAL A 58 14.17 -3.32 -3.67
C VAL A 58 13.80 -3.28 -2.20
N MET A 59 13.65 -2.10 -1.65
CA MET A 59 13.27 -1.95 -0.26
C MET A 59 11.90 -2.56 0.00
N LEU A 60 10.96 -2.37 -0.93
CA LEU A 60 9.63 -2.96 -0.79
C LEU A 60 9.69 -4.47 -0.79
N ARG A 61 10.48 -5.03 -1.69
CA ARG A 61 10.59 -6.49 -1.75
C ARG A 61 11.25 -7.05 -0.52
N ASP A 62 12.27 -6.37 -0.01
CA ASP A 62 12.89 -6.81 1.23
C ASP A 62 11.89 -6.76 2.37
N GLY A 63 11.07 -5.71 2.42
CA GLY A 63 10.07 -5.60 3.45
C GLY A 63 9.03 -6.70 3.36
N LEU A 64 8.61 -7.04 2.15
CA LEU A 64 7.68 -8.14 1.98
C LEU A 64 8.26 -9.45 2.47
N ARG A 65 9.54 -9.68 2.18
CA ARG A 65 10.20 -10.90 2.62
C ARG A 65 10.28 -10.96 4.14
N GLU A 66 10.65 -9.84 4.75
CA GLU A 66 10.71 -9.79 6.20
C GLU A 66 9.36 -10.02 6.83
N LEU A 67 8.33 -9.41 6.26
CA LEU A 67 6.98 -9.61 6.76
C LEU A 67 6.57 -11.06 6.62
N GLY A 68 6.94 -11.69 5.52
CA GLY A 68 6.63 -13.10 5.33
C GLY A 68 7.27 -13.98 6.37
N LEU A 69 8.50 -13.67 6.74
CA LEU A 69 9.17 -14.42 7.80
C LEU A 69 8.46 -14.22 9.12
N GLN A 70 8.02 -13.01 9.38
CA GLN A 70 7.30 -12.73 10.61
C GLN A 70 5.97 -13.47 10.65
N VAL A 71 5.27 -13.50 9.53
CA VAL A 71 4.01 -14.24 9.43
C VAL A 71 4.25 -15.70 9.76
N ALA A 72 5.26 -16.29 9.17
CA ALA A 72 5.54 -17.70 9.40
C ALA A 72 5.92 -17.96 10.86
N THR A 73 6.72 -17.07 11.43
CA THR A 73 7.20 -17.27 12.78
C THR A 73 6.11 -17.08 13.81
N GLU A 74 5.27 -16.08 13.64
CA GLU A 74 4.31 -15.75 14.68
C GLU A 74 2.97 -16.44 14.51
N THR A 75 2.59 -16.78 13.28
CA THR A 75 1.28 -17.37 13.07
C THR A 75 1.33 -18.75 12.46
N GLY A 76 2.44 -19.13 11.86
CA GLY A 76 2.53 -20.41 11.17
C GLY A 76 1.92 -20.39 9.78
N ALA A 77 1.31 -19.30 9.37
CA ALA A 77 0.73 -19.22 8.04
C ALA A 77 1.81 -18.97 7.00
N ALA A 78 1.49 -19.25 5.75
CA ALA A 78 2.44 -19.06 4.67
C ALA A 78 2.44 -17.65 4.14
N HIS A 79 1.30 -16.97 4.18
CA HIS A 79 1.17 -15.68 3.52
C HIS A 79 0.37 -14.72 4.38
N PHE A 80 0.73 -13.44 4.27
CA PHE A 80 0.03 -12.39 5.01
C PHE A 80 -1.44 -12.34 4.63
N HIS A 81 -1.75 -12.50 3.35
CA HIS A 81 -3.14 -12.37 2.91
C HIS A 81 -4.02 -13.49 3.43
N GLU A 82 -3.44 -14.54 3.97
CA GLU A 82 -4.22 -15.63 4.54
C GLU A 82 -4.63 -15.39 5.99
N LEU A 83 -4.06 -14.38 6.62
CA LEU A 83 -4.36 -14.09 8.02
C LEU A 83 -5.71 -13.41 8.15
N THR A 84 -6.26 -13.48 9.37
CA THR A 84 -7.44 -12.68 9.66
C THR A 84 -7.09 -11.21 9.65
N GLU A 85 -8.10 -10.36 9.50
CA GLU A 85 -7.87 -8.94 9.49
C GLU A 85 -7.23 -8.47 10.80
N ALA A 86 -7.64 -9.06 11.92
CA ALA A 86 -7.06 -8.68 13.21
C ALA A 86 -5.58 -9.03 13.26
N GLN A 87 -5.22 -10.20 12.75
CA GLN A 87 -3.81 -10.59 12.71
C GLN A 87 -3.02 -9.70 11.77
N GLN A 88 -3.61 -9.36 10.65
CA GLN A 88 -2.95 -8.47 9.70
C GLN A 88 -2.68 -7.11 10.32
N ASP A 89 -3.69 -6.58 11.00
CA ASP A 89 -3.54 -5.26 11.62
C ASP A 89 -2.47 -5.29 12.70
N GLU A 90 -2.42 -6.35 13.47
CA GLU A 90 -1.43 -6.43 14.52
C GLU A 90 -0.02 -6.50 13.96
N LEU A 91 0.17 -7.27 12.90
CA LEU A 91 1.49 -7.33 12.29
C LEU A 91 1.91 -6.02 11.69
N LEU A 92 0.98 -5.34 11.05
CA LEU A 92 1.32 -4.04 10.48
C LEU A 92 1.63 -3.02 11.57
N ALA A 93 0.94 -3.10 12.69
CA ALA A 93 1.25 -2.20 13.81
C ALA A 93 2.65 -2.43 14.32
N GLN A 94 3.10 -3.67 14.35
CA GLN A 94 4.46 -3.96 14.78
C GLN A 94 5.50 -3.40 13.84
N ASN A 95 5.12 -3.16 12.59
CA ASN A 95 6.02 -2.68 11.57
C ASN A 95 5.83 -1.22 11.23
N GLU A 96 5.06 -0.50 12.02
CA GLU A 96 4.64 0.83 11.60
C GLU A 96 5.80 1.82 11.51
N ASN A 97 6.93 1.53 12.14
CA ASN A 97 8.07 2.43 12.08
C ASN A 97 9.11 2.02 11.06
N THR A 98 8.81 1.03 10.24
CA THR A 98 9.76 0.60 9.22
C THR A 98 9.60 1.43 7.96
N PRO A 99 10.70 1.59 7.21
CA PRO A 99 10.57 2.27 5.91
C PRO A 99 9.60 1.58 4.97
N PHE A 100 9.52 0.26 5.05
CA PHE A 100 8.58 -0.49 4.23
C PHE A 100 7.15 -0.03 4.49
N PHE A 101 6.75 0.01 5.75
CA PHE A 101 5.37 0.35 6.05
C PHE A 101 5.11 1.82 5.76
N ALA A 102 6.09 2.69 6.04
CA ALA A 102 5.94 4.10 5.73
C ALA A 102 5.70 4.31 4.25
N THR A 103 6.46 3.59 3.43
CA THR A 103 6.31 3.69 1.99
C THR A 103 4.95 3.17 1.55
N MET A 104 4.54 2.02 2.08
CA MET A 104 3.25 1.46 1.72
C MET A 104 2.12 2.40 2.11
N ARG A 105 2.22 3.00 3.29
CA ARG A 105 1.18 3.93 3.71
C ARG A 105 1.10 5.13 2.79
N TYR A 106 2.25 5.72 2.51
CA TYR A 106 2.26 6.90 1.66
C TYR A 106 1.73 6.60 0.27
N LEU A 107 2.20 5.50 -0.31
CA LEU A 107 1.80 5.18 -1.67
C LEU A 107 0.35 4.70 -1.75
N THR A 108 -0.14 4.04 -0.71
CA THR A 108 -1.54 3.65 -0.68
C THR A 108 -2.43 4.88 -0.65
N ILE A 109 -2.06 5.85 0.15
CA ILE A 109 -2.82 7.10 0.21
C ILE A 109 -2.74 7.81 -1.13
N ALA A 110 -1.54 7.91 -1.70
CA ALA A 110 -1.37 8.58 -2.97
C ALA A 110 -2.20 7.92 -4.07
N GLY A 111 -2.16 6.60 -4.11
CA GLY A 111 -2.89 5.88 -5.15
C GLY A 111 -4.39 5.92 -4.96
N THR A 112 -4.83 5.93 -3.70
CA THR A 112 -6.26 5.97 -3.43
C THR A 112 -6.85 7.35 -3.70
N PHE A 113 -6.12 8.39 -3.32
CA PHE A 113 -6.65 9.75 -3.38
C PHE A 113 -6.16 10.55 -4.57
N SER A 114 -5.48 9.89 -5.48
CA SER A 114 -5.24 10.52 -6.77
C SER A 114 -4.36 11.74 -6.72
N LEU A 115 -3.25 11.64 -6.00
CA LEU A 115 -2.31 12.75 -6.00
C LEU A 115 -1.83 12.99 -7.42
N PRO A 116 -1.91 14.23 -7.91
CA PRO A 116 -1.67 14.49 -9.32
C PRO A 116 -0.28 14.06 -9.80
N GLU A 117 0.73 14.21 -8.96
CA GLU A 117 2.08 13.89 -9.39
C GLU A 117 2.26 12.42 -9.64
N TYR A 118 1.30 11.59 -9.26
CA TYR A 118 1.41 10.16 -9.48
C TYR A 118 0.40 9.61 -10.46
N GLY A 119 -0.31 10.47 -11.15
CA GLY A 119 -1.23 10.00 -12.16
C GLY A 119 -2.64 9.77 -11.68
N GLY A 120 -2.88 9.93 -10.44
CA GLY A 120 -4.22 10.08 -10.00
C GLY A 120 -5.02 8.84 -9.74
N ASN A 121 -6.15 9.07 -9.18
CA ASN A 121 -7.13 8.08 -8.78
C ASN A 121 -8.05 7.84 -9.97
N GLN A 122 -8.17 6.60 -10.36
CA GLN A 122 -8.91 6.28 -11.58
C GLN A 122 -10.35 6.73 -11.54
N ASN A 123 -10.98 6.59 -10.40
CA ASN A 123 -12.40 6.88 -10.28
C ASN A 123 -12.69 7.95 -9.27
N LYS A 124 -11.67 8.61 -8.79
CA LYS A 124 -11.82 9.65 -7.78
C LYS A 124 -12.51 9.13 -6.54
N ILE A 125 -12.36 7.85 -6.30
CA ILE A 125 -12.98 7.22 -5.15
C ILE A 125 -12.42 7.78 -3.87
N GLY A 126 -11.10 8.03 -3.85
CA GLY A 126 -10.47 8.54 -2.66
C GLY A 126 -11.02 9.91 -2.26
N TYR A 127 -11.28 10.74 -3.24
CA TYR A 127 -11.85 12.05 -2.94
C TYR A 127 -13.19 11.91 -2.25
N GLN A 128 -13.99 10.96 -2.70
CA GLN A 128 -15.29 10.76 -2.09
C GLN A 128 -15.16 10.29 -0.66
N ILE A 129 -14.15 9.49 -0.38
CA ILE A 129 -14.00 8.91 0.94
C ILE A 129 -13.71 9.97 1.98
N ILE A 130 -12.83 10.90 1.69
CA ILE A 130 -12.45 11.87 2.71
C ILE A 130 -13.01 13.25 2.47
N GLY A 131 -13.76 13.40 1.39
CA GLY A 131 -14.19 14.72 1.04
C GLY A 131 -13.04 15.56 0.60
N PHE A 132 -11.86 15.15 0.87
CA PHE A 132 -10.65 15.60 0.29
C PHE A 132 -10.37 17.07 0.39
N GLU A 133 -11.20 17.77 0.93
CA GLU A 133 -11.03 19.18 0.96
C GLU A 133 -9.88 19.56 1.82
N ASP A 134 -9.40 18.67 2.61
CA ASP A 134 -8.50 19.09 3.63
C ASP A 134 -7.41 18.07 3.81
N ARG A 135 -6.24 18.42 3.36
CA ARG A 135 -5.14 17.52 3.52
C ARG A 135 -4.86 17.21 4.96
N GLY A 136 -5.17 18.14 5.83
CA GLY A 136 -5.00 17.85 7.24
C GLY A 136 -5.86 16.73 7.71
N ALA A 137 -7.01 16.55 7.08
CA ALA A 137 -7.92 15.49 7.49
C ALA A 137 -7.30 14.12 7.34
N TRP A 138 -6.67 13.88 6.21
CA TRP A 138 -6.10 12.56 6.06
C TRP A 138 -4.68 12.48 6.58
N ALA A 139 -4.06 13.59 6.80
CA ALA A 139 -2.76 13.58 7.42
C ALA A 139 -2.87 13.39 8.93
N ALA A 140 -4.00 13.71 9.51
CA ALA A 140 -4.12 13.77 10.95
C ALA A 140 -3.70 12.48 11.67
N PRO A 141 -4.21 11.31 11.30
CA PRO A 141 -3.84 10.11 12.03
C PRO A 141 -2.37 9.79 11.91
N TYR A 142 -1.79 10.15 10.80
CA TYR A 142 -0.42 9.81 10.51
C TYR A 142 0.41 11.03 10.21
N GLY A 143 -0.10 12.20 10.56
CA GLY A 143 0.42 13.43 10.02
C GLY A 143 1.90 13.63 10.24
N TYR A 144 2.35 13.49 11.48
CA TYR A 144 3.73 13.75 11.76
C TYR A 144 4.62 12.82 10.94
N TYR A 145 4.18 11.61 10.83
CA TYR A 145 4.94 10.55 10.23
C TYR A 145 4.97 10.71 8.72
N ASP A 146 3.82 10.93 8.14
CA ASP A 146 3.74 11.05 6.71
C ASP A 146 4.39 12.32 6.21
N ALA A 147 4.23 13.41 6.94
CA ALA A 147 4.83 14.66 6.53
C ALA A 147 6.34 14.55 6.49
N ASP A 148 6.92 13.99 7.54
CA ASP A 148 8.35 13.81 7.56
C ASP A 148 8.82 12.95 6.44
N TYR A 149 8.13 11.86 6.23
CA TYR A 149 8.53 10.92 5.22
C TYR A 149 8.44 11.53 3.83
N MET A 150 7.39 12.27 3.57
CA MET A 150 7.22 12.87 2.28
C MET A 150 8.31 13.88 1.99
N GLU A 151 8.68 14.65 2.97
CA GLU A 151 9.74 15.62 2.76
C GLU A 151 11.05 14.95 2.47
N LYS A 152 11.34 13.87 3.18
CA LYS A 152 12.60 13.19 2.98
C LYS A 152 12.58 12.28 1.78
N GLY A 153 11.45 11.69 1.50
CA GLY A 153 11.34 10.74 0.43
C GLY A 153 11.36 11.36 -0.93
N GLU A 154 11.20 12.65 -0.96
CA GLU A 154 11.24 13.33 -2.23
C GLU A 154 12.52 13.98 -2.47
#